data_56ec226b638c171bca485fbd34e97554
#
_entry.id   56ec226b638c171bca485fbd34e97554
#
_cell.length_a   1.000
_cell.length_b   1.000
_cell.length_c   1.000
_cell.angle_alpha   90.00
_cell.angle_beta   90.00
_cell.angle_gamma   90.00
#
_symmetry.space_group_name_H-M   'P 1'
#
loop_
_entity.id
_entity.type
_entity.pdbx_description
1 polymer ?
#
loop_
_entity_poly.entity_id
_entity_poly.type
_entity_poly.pdbx_seq_one_letter_code
_entity_poly.pdbx_strand_id
1 'polypeptide(L)'
;VTTTGRRALLVAGASAAAAALTGCTSDDAGPPRPSAAERAAAREAERVALAEAALRRRAVTASRTLLERYDATLAAHPALHARVAPLRASVAAHVRALGEDPRPTATPDGAPAAPVTTAPPTGPAVPADPKAALRELAGAARTASAAHTAELLAAPPEYARLLASVAASGAAHAYLLTEGARA
;
A
#
# COMPACT_ATOMS: atom_id res chain seq x y z
N VAL A 1 6.11 -6.68 43.09
CA VAL A 1 6.62 -7.72 42.22
C VAL A 1 7.35 -7.07 41.04
N THR A 2 8.62 -7.27 41.00
CA THR A 2 9.78 -6.85 40.26
C THR A 2 9.62 -6.46 38.79
N THR A 3 9.77 -5.17 38.49
CA THR A 3 9.93 -4.57 37.14
C THR A 3 11.40 -4.17 36.90
N THR A 4 12.32 -5.13 37.00
CA THR A 4 13.76 -4.85 36.88
C THR A 4 14.41 -5.71 35.80
N GLY A 5 13.94 -5.67 34.56
CA GLY A 5 14.48 -6.55 33.51
C GLY A 5 14.62 -5.96 32.11
N ARG A 6 14.16 -4.75 31.85
CA ARG A 6 14.16 -4.21 30.47
C ARG A 6 15.09 -3.01 30.21
N ARG A 7 15.86 -2.55 31.21
CA ARG A 7 16.80 -1.42 31.07
C ARG A 7 18.26 -1.80 30.90
N ALA A 8 18.62 -3.06 30.95
CA ALA A 8 20.01 -3.53 30.95
C ALA A 8 20.57 -3.90 29.56
N LEU A 9 19.83 -3.75 28.46
CA LEU A 9 20.27 -4.17 27.11
C LEU A 9 20.62 -3.01 26.15
N LEU A 10 20.68 -1.76 26.63
CA LEU A 10 20.97 -0.59 25.79
C LEU A 10 22.35 0.06 26.03
N VAL A 11 23.28 -0.58 26.73
CA VAL A 11 24.59 0.03 27.06
C VAL A 11 25.80 -0.69 26.43
N ALA A 12 25.61 -1.63 25.52
CA ALA A 12 26.72 -2.35 24.86
C ALA A 12 26.83 -2.03 23.36
N GLY A 13 26.99 -0.76 23.00
CA GLY A 13 27.06 -0.37 21.58
C GLY A 13 27.87 0.89 21.26
N ALA A 14 28.69 1.38 22.19
CA ALA A 14 29.41 2.64 21.97
C ALA A 14 30.90 2.51 22.35
N SER A 15 31.68 1.75 21.60
CA SER A 15 33.16 1.84 21.66
C SER A 15 33.81 1.14 20.49
N ALA A 16 33.87 1.75 19.30
CA ALA A 16 34.84 1.48 18.25
C ALA A 16 34.79 2.55 17.14
N ALA A 17 35.13 3.81 17.47
CA ALA A 17 35.35 4.84 16.45
C ALA A 17 36.33 5.90 16.95
N ALA A 18 37.56 5.50 17.25
CA ALA A 18 38.65 6.44 17.54
C ALA A 18 39.99 5.88 17.08
N ALA A 19 40.21 5.75 15.78
CA ALA A 19 41.55 5.56 15.20
C ALA A 19 41.51 5.79 13.68
N ALA A 20 41.45 7.02 13.22
CA ALA A 20 41.85 7.41 11.85
C ALA A 20 41.95 8.94 11.71
N LEU A 21 42.75 9.59 12.56
CA LEU A 21 43.14 11.00 12.39
C LEU A 21 44.66 11.09 12.32
N THR A 22 45.29 10.38 11.39
CA THR A 22 46.66 10.67 10.96
C THR A 22 46.74 10.43 9.47
N GLY A 23 46.59 11.46 8.70
CA GLY A 23 46.70 11.32 7.23
C GLY A 23 46.65 12.67 6.54
N CYS A 24 47.78 13.37 6.54
CA CYS A 24 48.33 14.20 5.48
C CYS A 24 47.39 15.18 4.75
N THR A 25 47.62 16.43 5.05
CA THR A 25 47.40 17.57 4.13
C THR A 25 47.99 17.27 2.75
N SER A 26 47.10 17.01 1.80
CA SER A 26 47.36 17.13 0.39
C SER A 26 46.24 17.93 -0.20
N ASP A 27 46.51 19.20 -0.50
CA ASP A 27 45.61 20.20 -1.02
C ASP A 27 45.17 19.99 -2.47
N ASP A 28 44.99 18.72 -2.92
CA ASP A 28 44.57 18.42 -4.30
C ASP A 28 43.76 17.10 -4.42
N ALA A 29 43.21 16.60 -3.35
CA ALA A 29 42.33 15.44 -3.42
C ALA A 29 40.89 15.90 -3.64
N GLY A 30 40.42 15.76 -4.88
CA GLY A 30 38.98 15.82 -5.17
C GLY A 30 38.19 14.89 -4.26
N PRO A 31 36.83 15.03 -4.17
CA PRO A 31 36.03 14.28 -3.22
C PRO A 31 36.36 12.78 -3.26
N PRO A 32 36.51 12.14 -2.10
CA PRO A 32 36.94 10.74 -2.03
C PRO A 32 35.97 9.84 -2.84
N ARG A 33 36.53 9.05 -3.74
CA ARG A 33 35.74 8.11 -4.53
C ARG A 33 35.22 7.01 -3.63
N PRO A 34 33.91 6.67 -3.71
CA PRO A 34 33.34 5.61 -2.88
C PRO A 34 34.06 4.27 -3.13
N SER A 35 34.32 3.54 -2.07
CA SER A 35 34.92 2.22 -2.11
C SER A 35 34.04 1.19 -2.84
N ALA A 36 34.59 0.04 -3.19
CA ALA A 36 33.80 -1.04 -3.80
C ALA A 36 32.66 -1.52 -2.86
N ALA A 37 32.91 -1.55 -1.55
CA ALA A 37 31.94 -1.94 -0.54
C ALA A 37 30.80 -0.93 -0.44
N GLU A 38 31.08 0.38 -0.42
CA GLU A 38 30.06 1.45 -0.41
C GLU A 38 29.20 1.40 -1.67
N ARG A 39 29.80 1.17 -2.84
CA ARG A 39 29.05 1.01 -4.10
C ARG A 39 28.15 -0.23 -4.08
N ALA A 40 28.61 -1.33 -3.49
CA ALA A 40 27.80 -2.55 -3.34
C ALA A 40 26.61 -2.32 -2.39
N ALA A 41 26.86 -1.68 -1.24
CA ALA A 41 25.81 -1.31 -0.30
C ALA A 41 24.76 -0.35 -0.91
N ALA A 42 25.20 0.65 -1.69
CA ALA A 42 24.30 1.56 -2.38
C ALA A 42 23.40 0.84 -3.40
N ARG A 43 23.95 -0.09 -4.19
CA ARG A 43 23.16 -0.90 -5.13
C ARG A 43 22.14 -1.79 -4.42
N GLU A 44 22.53 -2.37 -3.27
CA GLU A 44 21.63 -3.18 -2.46
C GLU A 44 20.47 -2.33 -1.91
N ALA A 45 20.77 -1.14 -1.36
CA ALA A 45 19.77 -0.22 -0.85
C ALA A 45 18.80 0.23 -1.97
N GLU A 46 19.32 0.51 -3.16
CA GLU A 46 18.49 0.85 -4.32
C GLU A 46 17.57 -0.30 -4.72
N ARG A 47 18.09 -1.53 -4.75
CA ARG A 47 17.30 -2.73 -5.07
C ARG A 47 16.16 -2.94 -4.08
N VAL A 48 16.44 -2.79 -2.77
CA VAL A 48 15.43 -2.86 -1.71
C VAL A 48 14.36 -1.78 -1.88
N ALA A 49 14.76 -0.54 -2.14
CA ALA A 49 13.83 0.57 -2.34
C ALA A 49 12.91 0.36 -3.56
N LEU A 50 13.46 -0.16 -4.66
CA LEU A 50 12.67 -0.50 -5.86
C LEU A 50 11.67 -1.63 -5.59
N ALA A 51 12.08 -2.66 -4.86
CA ALA A 51 11.21 -3.77 -4.49
C ALA A 51 10.06 -3.29 -3.57
N GLU A 52 10.34 -2.45 -2.59
CA GLU A 52 9.33 -1.84 -1.72
C GLU A 52 8.36 -0.95 -2.50
N ALA A 53 8.86 -0.10 -3.39
CA ALA A 53 8.01 0.73 -4.24
C ALA A 53 7.09 -0.12 -5.14
N ALA A 54 7.58 -1.23 -5.68
CA ALA A 54 6.79 -2.17 -6.47
C ALA A 54 5.69 -2.84 -5.63
N LEU A 55 6.01 -3.26 -4.40
CA LEU A 55 5.06 -3.82 -3.45
C LEU A 55 3.93 -2.83 -3.12
N ARG A 56 4.27 -1.58 -2.80
CA ARG A 56 3.29 -0.51 -2.53
C ARG A 56 2.36 -0.29 -3.73
N ARG A 57 2.90 -0.24 -4.94
CA ARG A 57 2.08 -0.09 -6.16
C ARG A 57 1.09 -1.26 -6.33
N ARG A 58 1.52 -2.51 -6.11
CA ARG A 58 0.62 -3.68 -6.20
C ARG A 58 -0.51 -3.60 -5.18
N ALA A 59 -0.20 -3.25 -3.93
CA ALA A 59 -1.19 -3.10 -2.87
C ALA A 59 -2.23 -2.02 -3.19
N VAL A 60 -1.79 -0.85 -3.65
CA VAL A 60 -2.69 0.24 -4.09
C VAL A 60 -3.57 -0.21 -5.26
N THR A 61 -2.98 -0.87 -6.27
CA THR A 61 -3.72 -1.35 -7.44
C THR A 61 -4.81 -2.34 -7.04
N ALA A 62 -4.52 -3.31 -6.17
CA ALA A 62 -5.51 -4.27 -5.68
C ALA A 62 -6.69 -3.57 -4.98
N SER A 63 -6.43 -2.57 -4.14
CA SER A 63 -7.48 -1.81 -3.46
C SER A 63 -8.27 -0.89 -4.41
N ARG A 64 -7.63 -0.28 -5.41
CA ARG A 64 -8.32 0.54 -6.43
C ARG A 64 -9.24 -0.29 -7.29
N THR A 65 -8.76 -1.44 -7.78
CA THR A 65 -9.60 -2.37 -8.55
C THR A 65 -10.83 -2.82 -7.75
N LEU A 66 -10.65 -3.08 -6.44
CA LEU A 66 -11.78 -3.38 -5.57
C LEU A 66 -12.75 -2.19 -5.45
N LEU A 67 -12.23 -0.97 -5.28
CA LEU A 67 -13.04 0.25 -5.18
C LEU A 67 -13.89 0.47 -6.45
N GLU A 68 -13.30 0.28 -7.63
CA GLU A 68 -14.00 0.37 -8.92
C GLU A 68 -15.16 -0.63 -9.02
N ARG A 69 -14.99 -1.85 -8.48
CA ARG A 69 -16.06 -2.85 -8.43
C ARG A 69 -17.18 -2.43 -7.48
N TYR A 70 -16.86 -1.81 -6.35
CA TYR A 70 -17.86 -1.22 -5.46
C TYR A 70 -18.65 -0.12 -6.16
N ASP A 71 -17.96 0.78 -6.86
CA ASP A 71 -18.58 1.89 -7.60
C ASP A 71 -19.50 1.38 -8.71
N ALA A 72 -19.05 0.41 -9.51
CA ALA A 72 -19.85 -0.22 -10.54
C ALA A 72 -21.11 -0.92 -9.97
N THR A 73 -20.95 -1.63 -8.84
CA THR A 73 -22.08 -2.29 -8.16
C THR A 73 -23.11 -1.29 -7.67
N LEU A 74 -22.68 -0.18 -7.06
CA LEU A 74 -23.58 0.88 -6.58
C LEU A 74 -24.30 1.58 -7.74
N ALA A 75 -23.62 1.80 -8.86
CA ALA A 75 -24.22 2.39 -10.05
C ALA A 75 -25.28 1.46 -10.67
N ALA A 76 -25.01 0.16 -10.74
CA ALA A 76 -25.95 -0.83 -11.29
C ALA A 76 -27.15 -1.13 -10.36
N HIS A 77 -26.92 -1.06 -9.04
CA HIS A 77 -27.91 -1.45 -8.02
C HIS A 77 -28.09 -0.37 -6.94
N PRO A 78 -28.79 0.77 -7.23
CA PRO A 78 -29.00 1.84 -6.24
C PRO A 78 -29.69 1.38 -4.95
N ALA A 79 -30.53 0.35 -5.02
CA ALA A 79 -31.20 -0.22 -3.84
C ALA A 79 -30.22 -0.84 -2.81
N LEU A 80 -29.00 -1.20 -3.22
CA LEU A 80 -27.96 -1.72 -2.34
C LEU A 80 -27.17 -0.62 -1.60
N HIS A 81 -27.46 0.67 -1.87
CA HIS A 81 -26.64 1.79 -1.39
C HIS A 81 -26.45 1.77 0.14
N ALA A 82 -27.53 1.61 0.91
CA ALA A 82 -27.48 1.64 2.38
C ALA A 82 -26.52 0.57 2.95
N ARG A 83 -26.41 -0.58 2.28
CA ARG A 83 -25.55 -1.71 2.70
C ARG A 83 -24.14 -1.59 2.19
N VAL A 84 -23.96 -1.19 0.96
CA VAL A 84 -22.66 -1.27 0.24
C VAL A 84 -21.83 0.01 0.40
N ALA A 85 -22.47 1.19 0.51
CA ALA A 85 -21.76 2.46 0.59
C ALA A 85 -20.79 2.58 1.80
N PRO A 86 -21.11 2.10 3.02
CA PRO A 86 -20.17 2.12 4.13
C PRO A 86 -18.92 1.28 3.87
N LEU A 87 -19.08 0.11 3.24
CA LEU A 87 -17.96 -0.77 2.87
C LEU A 87 -17.08 -0.12 1.79
N ARG A 88 -17.72 0.46 0.79
CA ARG A 88 -17.04 1.27 -0.24
C ARG A 88 -16.22 2.41 0.36
N ALA A 89 -16.77 3.14 1.33
CA ALA A 89 -16.07 4.24 2.02
C ALA A 89 -14.82 3.73 2.76
N SER A 90 -14.91 2.57 3.41
CA SER A 90 -13.76 1.90 4.04
C SER A 90 -12.68 1.56 3.01
N VAL A 91 -13.04 0.97 1.86
CA VAL A 91 -12.07 0.65 0.80
C VAL A 91 -11.41 1.92 0.25
N ALA A 92 -12.17 3.01 0.07
CA ALA A 92 -11.60 4.29 -0.34
C ALA A 92 -10.58 4.84 0.70
N ALA A 93 -10.83 4.63 2.00
CA ALA A 93 -9.85 4.96 3.04
C ALA A 93 -8.60 4.09 2.96
N HIS A 94 -8.75 2.79 2.65
CA HIS A 94 -7.61 1.88 2.44
C HIS A 94 -6.74 2.31 1.25
N VAL A 95 -7.34 2.68 0.12
CA VAL A 95 -6.60 3.20 -1.05
C VAL A 95 -5.72 4.38 -0.66
N ARG A 96 -6.28 5.34 0.09
CA ARG A 96 -5.52 6.50 0.59
C ARG A 96 -4.39 6.08 1.52
N ALA A 97 -4.67 5.25 2.52
CA ALA A 97 -3.69 4.80 3.49
C ALA A 97 -2.53 4.02 2.87
N LEU A 98 -2.79 3.23 1.83
CA LEU A 98 -1.78 2.42 1.14
C LEU A 98 -0.93 3.23 0.16
N GLY A 99 -1.45 4.31 -0.41
CA GLY A 99 -0.86 5.03 -1.54
C GLY A 99 -0.54 6.50 -1.32
N GLU A 100 -1.07 7.11 -0.28
CA GLU A 100 -0.72 8.49 0.03
C GLU A 100 0.64 8.55 0.73
N ASP A 101 1.68 8.68 -0.10
CA ASP A 101 2.87 9.41 0.33
C ASP A 101 2.39 10.85 0.62
N PRO A 102 2.61 11.41 1.83
CA PRO A 102 2.15 12.76 2.18
C PRO A 102 2.88 13.88 1.40
N ARG A 103 3.63 13.53 0.37
CA ARG A 103 4.21 14.53 -0.51
C ARG A 103 3.12 15.09 -1.42
N PRO A 104 2.78 16.39 -1.32
CA PRO A 104 1.89 17.01 -2.29
C PRO A 104 2.49 16.81 -3.68
N THR A 105 1.82 16.02 -4.51
CA THR A 105 2.08 16.03 -5.94
C THR A 105 1.77 17.45 -6.39
N ALA A 106 2.83 18.22 -6.69
CA ALA A 106 2.68 19.49 -7.38
C ALA A 106 1.85 19.20 -8.64
N THR A 107 0.64 19.71 -8.68
CA THR A 107 -0.19 19.71 -9.87
C THR A 107 0.62 20.42 -10.94
N PRO A 108 0.92 19.83 -12.08
CA PRO A 108 1.50 20.60 -13.19
C PRO A 108 0.44 21.59 -13.63
N ASP A 109 0.73 22.87 -13.37
CA ASP A 109 -0.09 24.00 -13.76
C ASP A 109 -0.20 24.02 -15.29
N GLY A 110 -1.45 24.05 -15.81
CA GLY A 110 -1.76 24.65 -17.08
C GLY A 110 -1.47 23.85 -18.36
N ALA A 111 -2.19 22.73 -18.59
CA ALA A 111 -2.45 22.33 -19.97
C ALA A 111 -3.94 22.54 -20.27
N PRO A 112 -4.33 23.19 -21.39
CA PRO A 112 -5.73 23.38 -21.75
C PRO A 112 -6.38 22.03 -22.03
N ALA A 113 -7.51 21.77 -21.36
CA ALA A 113 -8.31 20.56 -21.52
C ALA A 113 -8.78 20.41 -22.98
N ALA A 114 -8.24 19.43 -23.69
CA ALA A 114 -8.82 18.98 -24.94
C ALA A 114 -10.22 18.39 -24.67
N PRO A 115 -11.20 18.53 -25.60
CA PRO A 115 -12.53 17.97 -25.40
C PRO A 115 -12.43 16.45 -25.34
N VAL A 116 -12.66 15.88 -24.14
CA VAL A 116 -12.77 14.45 -23.94
C VAL A 116 -14.07 13.96 -24.58
N THR A 117 -13.93 13.30 -25.72
CA THR A 117 -15.02 12.45 -26.27
C THR A 117 -15.31 11.37 -25.24
N THR A 118 -16.46 11.47 -24.58
CA THR A 118 -16.90 10.53 -23.54
C THR A 118 -17.22 9.18 -24.19
N ALA A 119 -16.23 8.31 -24.30
CA ALA A 119 -16.50 6.88 -24.52
C ALA A 119 -17.29 6.38 -23.28
N PRO A 120 -18.31 5.50 -23.46
CA PRO A 120 -19.03 4.94 -22.34
C PRO A 120 -18.03 4.26 -21.40
N PRO A 121 -18.14 4.42 -20.07
CA PRO A 121 -17.20 3.83 -19.14
C PRO A 121 -17.26 2.31 -19.29
N THR A 122 -16.14 1.71 -19.75
CA THR A 122 -15.96 0.26 -19.78
C THR A 122 -15.62 -0.19 -18.35
N GLY A 123 -16.57 0.02 -17.43
CA GLY A 123 -16.48 -0.49 -16.07
C GLY A 123 -16.58 -2.03 -16.07
N PRO A 124 -16.15 -2.70 -14.98
CA PRO A 124 -16.33 -4.13 -14.85
C PRO A 124 -17.82 -4.49 -14.98
N ALA A 125 -18.12 -5.53 -15.76
CA ALA A 125 -19.50 -6.01 -15.93
C ALA A 125 -20.06 -6.42 -14.56
N VAL A 126 -21.30 -5.96 -14.25
CA VAL A 126 -21.99 -6.25 -13.00
C VAL A 126 -23.20 -7.11 -13.31
N PRO A 127 -23.44 -8.23 -12.59
CA PRO A 127 -24.64 -9.06 -12.79
C PRO A 127 -25.92 -8.24 -12.57
N ALA A 128 -26.94 -8.50 -13.41
CA ALA A 128 -28.23 -7.83 -13.29
C ALA A 128 -29.01 -8.25 -12.02
N ASP A 129 -28.81 -9.48 -11.53
CA ASP A 129 -29.35 -9.93 -10.25
C ASP A 129 -28.57 -9.35 -9.06
N PRO A 130 -29.23 -8.59 -8.14
CA PRO A 130 -28.55 -7.99 -7.01
C PRO A 130 -27.84 -8.97 -6.07
N LYS A 131 -28.40 -10.18 -5.89
CA LYS A 131 -27.75 -11.21 -5.05
C LYS A 131 -26.51 -11.79 -5.73
N ALA A 132 -26.51 -11.95 -7.05
CA ALA A 132 -25.35 -12.32 -7.82
C ALA A 132 -24.26 -11.25 -7.79
N ALA A 133 -24.64 -9.97 -7.91
CA ALA A 133 -23.73 -8.83 -7.79
C ALA A 133 -23.04 -8.78 -6.42
N LEU A 134 -23.77 -9.01 -5.32
CA LEU A 134 -23.18 -9.09 -3.98
C LEU A 134 -22.22 -10.28 -3.83
N ARG A 135 -22.54 -11.43 -4.41
CA ARG A 135 -21.63 -12.60 -4.39
C ARG A 135 -20.33 -12.34 -5.17
N GLU A 136 -20.44 -11.70 -6.33
CA GLU A 136 -19.28 -11.32 -7.13
C GLU A 136 -18.41 -10.29 -6.40
N LEU A 137 -19.03 -9.26 -5.82
CA LEU A 137 -18.32 -8.25 -5.02
C LEU A 137 -17.64 -8.87 -3.79
N ALA A 138 -18.28 -9.86 -3.12
CA ALA A 138 -17.68 -10.62 -2.04
C ALA A 138 -16.46 -11.43 -2.54
N GLY A 139 -16.52 -11.99 -3.75
CA GLY A 139 -15.39 -12.65 -4.40
C GLY A 139 -14.22 -11.69 -4.63
N ALA A 140 -14.51 -10.51 -5.17
CA ALA A 140 -13.50 -9.47 -5.38
C ALA A 140 -12.84 -9.00 -4.06
N ALA A 141 -13.63 -8.85 -2.99
CA ALA A 141 -13.10 -8.50 -1.67
C ALA A 141 -12.16 -9.60 -1.11
N ARG A 142 -12.50 -10.89 -1.29
CA ARG A 142 -11.61 -12.01 -0.92
C ARG A 142 -10.31 -12.00 -1.72
N THR A 143 -10.39 -11.75 -3.01
CA THR A 143 -9.21 -11.68 -3.89
C THR A 143 -8.27 -10.55 -3.47
N ALA A 144 -8.79 -9.36 -3.19
CA ALA A 144 -7.99 -8.23 -2.70
C ALA A 144 -7.37 -8.52 -1.32
N SER A 145 -8.15 -9.11 -0.39
CA SER A 145 -7.64 -9.55 0.93
C SER A 145 -6.49 -10.54 0.80
N ALA A 146 -6.62 -11.55 -0.07
CA ALA A 146 -5.58 -12.54 -0.34
C ALA A 146 -4.32 -11.89 -0.94
N ALA A 147 -4.49 -10.94 -1.87
CA ALA A 147 -3.37 -10.20 -2.48
C ALA A 147 -2.59 -9.41 -1.41
N HIS A 148 -3.27 -8.71 -0.49
CA HIS A 148 -2.60 -7.99 0.61
C HIS A 148 -1.90 -8.95 1.57
N THR A 149 -2.50 -10.11 1.87
CA THR A 149 -1.90 -11.14 2.74
C THR A 149 -0.62 -11.70 2.13
N ALA A 150 -0.58 -11.92 0.83
CA ALA A 150 0.60 -12.46 0.13
C ALA A 150 1.83 -11.53 0.20
N GLU A 151 1.62 -10.23 0.33
CA GLU A 151 2.70 -9.24 0.41
C GLU A 151 3.28 -9.06 1.83
N LEU A 152 2.68 -9.65 2.87
CA LEU A 152 3.05 -9.38 4.28
C LEU A 152 4.51 -9.70 4.60
N LEU A 153 5.02 -10.83 4.09
CA LEU A 153 6.38 -11.29 4.40
C LEU A 153 7.47 -10.45 3.72
N ALA A 154 7.14 -9.80 2.61
CA ALA A 154 8.07 -8.95 1.86
C ALA A 154 7.98 -7.47 2.26
N ALA A 155 6.98 -7.10 3.06
CA ALA A 155 6.73 -5.72 3.43
C ALA A 155 7.60 -5.29 4.64
N PRO A 156 8.06 -4.03 4.68
CA PRO A 156 8.62 -3.44 5.89
C PRO A 156 7.62 -3.53 7.07
N PRO A 157 8.09 -3.65 8.34
CA PRO A 157 7.24 -3.97 9.48
C PRO A 157 6.01 -3.07 9.65
N GLU A 158 6.16 -1.75 9.45
CA GLU A 158 5.04 -0.81 9.59
C GLU A 158 4.03 -0.98 8.45
N TYR A 159 4.52 -1.17 7.23
CA TYR A 159 3.64 -1.39 6.08
C TYR A 159 2.96 -2.77 6.15
N ALA A 160 3.63 -3.79 6.69
CA ALA A 160 3.04 -5.10 6.93
C ALA A 160 1.85 -5.02 7.92
N ARG A 161 1.94 -4.21 8.98
CA ARG A 161 0.81 -3.98 9.89
C ARG A 161 -0.39 -3.36 9.18
N LEU A 162 -0.14 -2.36 8.33
CA LEU A 162 -1.18 -1.73 7.53
C LEU A 162 -1.83 -2.74 6.58
N LEU A 163 -1.01 -3.52 5.82
CA LEU A 163 -1.51 -4.56 4.94
C LEU A 163 -2.34 -5.61 5.66
N ALA A 164 -1.91 -6.05 6.84
CA ALA A 164 -2.66 -7.01 7.67
C ALA A 164 -4.03 -6.45 8.08
N SER A 165 -4.09 -5.18 8.47
CA SER A 165 -5.35 -4.49 8.82
C SER A 165 -6.29 -4.40 7.62
N VAL A 166 -5.76 -4.03 6.44
CA VAL A 166 -6.54 -3.93 5.19
C VAL A 166 -7.02 -5.31 4.74
N ALA A 167 -6.17 -6.35 4.83
CA ALA A 167 -6.54 -7.72 4.51
C ALA A 167 -7.67 -8.24 5.43
N ALA A 168 -7.56 -8.02 6.73
CA ALA A 168 -8.60 -8.41 7.69
C ALA A 168 -9.93 -7.70 7.42
N SER A 169 -9.89 -6.39 7.11
CA SER A 169 -11.08 -5.63 6.71
C SER A 169 -11.71 -6.17 5.43
N GLY A 170 -10.90 -6.51 4.42
CA GLY A 170 -11.37 -7.13 3.18
C GLY A 170 -12.07 -8.47 3.40
N ALA A 171 -11.54 -9.31 4.29
CA ALA A 171 -12.17 -10.57 4.68
C ALA A 171 -13.53 -10.35 5.38
N ALA A 172 -13.61 -9.35 6.28
CA ALA A 172 -14.86 -8.96 6.93
C ALA A 172 -15.89 -8.45 5.93
N HIS A 173 -15.49 -7.61 4.97
CA HIS A 173 -16.36 -7.15 3.88
C HIS A 173 -16.90 -8.32 3.06
N ALA A 174 -16.05 -9.28 2.69
CA ALA A 174 -16.49 -10.47 1.95
C ALA A 174 -17.54 -11.27 2.71
N TYR A 175 -17.40 -11.40 4.02
CA TYR A 175 -18.38 -12.04 4.88
C TYR A 175 -19.72 -11.31 4.88
N LEU A 176 -19.70 -9.98 5.16
CA LEU A 176 -20.90 -9.15 5.21
C LEU A 176 -21.67 -9.13 3.88
N LEU A 177 -20.96 -9.09 2.75
CA LEU A 177 -21.55 -9.15 1.42
C LEU A 177 -22.16 -10.53 1.14
N THR A 178 -21.54 -11.61 1.59
CA THR A 178 -22.06 -12.98 1.45
C THR A 178 -23.34 -13.17 2.25
N GLU A 179 -23.38 -12.72 3.51
CA GLU A 179 -24.61 -12.74 4.33
C GLU A 179 -25.70 -11.91 3.68
N GLY A 180 -25.37 -10.74 3.13
CA GLY A 180 -26.28 -9.90 2.40
C GLY A 180 -26.88 -10.54 1.14
N ALA A 181 -26.16 -11.43 0.49
CA ALA A 181 -26.65 -12.17 -0.68
C ALA A 181 -27.60 -13.35 -0.29
N ARG A 182 -27.55 -13.80 0.95
CA ARG A 182 -28.43 -14.85 1.48
C ARG A 182 -29.78 -14.31 1.94
N ALA A 183 -29.80 -13.11 2.49
CA ALA A 183 -31.04 -12.40 2.89
C ALA A 183 -31.86 -11.94 1.68
#